data_9c9d920d107128d7b5a04c4c901c8c8b
#
_entry.id   9c9d920d107128d7b5a04c4c901c8c8b
#
_cell.length_a   1.000
_cell.length_b   1.000
_cell.length_c   1.000
_cell.angle_alpha   90.00
_cell.angle_beta   90.00
_cell.angle_gamma   90.00
#
_symmetry.space_group_name_H-M   'P 1'
#
loop_
_entity.id
_entity.type
_entity.pdbx_description
1 polymer ?
#
loop_
_entity_poly.entity_id
_entity_poly.type
_entity_poly.pdbx_seq_one_letter_code
_entity_poly.pdbx_strand_id
1 'polypeptide(L)'
;AFDYFSKDISDPRLTARTYFYTALISKEIRNIEEAAQYLLKARDFAEKANDYNLAFKISHDLCDIYSKQGLFDYKLTEAWRGYNYAQISKDSLSIYYALADLGHAYSTKEQIDSALYFFEKAFPIAQKVHPKATSSALNDICYAYINKKDYISALKICNEAIACEKDSIDRYNNYIIKGVIFQDIQQYDSAIHYFTLSSKNQYIYAKALSYSYLGEIYEKKGNILKALEFIKTYELLRDSIEDQNQSVAIIKMQNLFQNEKLQKNNKELSKKMEEISSLVYKISAIAAFALLITGLCYFITYKKKSERIRKQEREISQAKDKLQQQAIE
;
A
#
# COMPACT_ATOMS: atom_id res chain seq x y z
N ALA A 1 10.35 -20.99 16.79
CA ALA A 1 11.50 -21.19 15.85
C ALA A 1 11.71 -19.97 14.95
N PHE A 2 10.63 -19.38 14.45
CA PHE A 2 10.67 -18.27 13.47
C PHE A 2 11.24 -16.98 14.07
N ASP A 3 10.83 -16.59 15.28
CA ASP A 3 11.36 -15.41 15.99
C ASP A 3 12.85 -15.54 16.34
N TYR A 4 13.37 -16.74 16.39
CA TYR A 4 14.78 -17.02 16.62
C TYR A 4 15.63 -16.74 15.37
N PHE A 5 15.15 -17.14 14.17
CA PHE A 5 15.83 -16.87 12.91
C PHE A 5 15.75 -15.42 12.45
N SER A 6 14.68 -14.70 12.81
CA SER A 6 14.49 -13.31 12.41
C SER A 6 15.34 -12.30 13.21
N LYS A 7 15.84 -12.67 14.40
CA LYS A 7 16.62 -11.79 15.26
C LYS A 7 18.10 -11.66 14.85
N ASP A 8 18.66 -12.66 14.16
CA ASP A 8 20.08 -12.72 13.80
C ASP A 8 20.39 -12.43 12.33
N ILE A 9 19.37 -12.16 11.49
CA ILE A 9 19.57 -11.89 10.08
C ILE A 9 19.85 -10.39 9.91
N SER A 10 21.12 -10.05 9.76
CA SER A 10 21.55 -8.67 9.48
C SER A 10 21.23 -8.21 8.05
N ASP A 11 20.91 -9.13 7.12
CA ASP A 11 20.55 -8.83 5.73
C ASP A 11 19.05 -8.53 5.59
N PRO A 12 18.66 -7.28 5.29
CA PRO A 12 17.26 -6.89 5.12
C PRO A 12 16.56 -7.66 4.00
N ARG A 13 17.28 -8.05 2.94
CA ARG A 13 16.71 -8.80 1.81
C ARG A 13 16.32 -10.21 2.21
N LEU A 14 17.16 -10.88 2.97
CA LEU A 14 16.86 -12.22 3.47
C LEU A 14 15.71 -12.18 4.47
N THR A 15 15.70 -11.19 5.36
CA THR A 15 14.62 -10.96 6.33
C THR A 15 13.28 -10.72 5.62
N ALA A 16 13.26 -9.87 4.58
CA ALA A 16 12.06 -9.60 3.79
C ALA A 16 11.49 -10.88 3.17
N ARG A 17 12.34 -11.69 2.54
CA ARG A 17 11.92 -12.97 1.92
C ARG A 17 11.42 -13.95 2.95
N THR A 18 12.05 -14.04 4.11
CA THR A 18 11.62 -14.92 5.19
C THR A 18 10.21 -14.56 5.66
N TYR A 19 9.93 -13.28 5.95
CA TYR A 19 8.59 -12.83 6.30
C TYR A 19 7.58 -13.05 5.16
N PHE A 20 7.96 -12.82 3.92
CA PHE A 20 7.10 -13.04 2.76
C PHE A 20 6.67 -14.50 2.64
N TYR A 21 7.62 -15.45 2.68
CA TYR A 21 7.29 -16.87 2.61
C TYR A 21 6.48 -17.36 3.81
N THR A 22 6.72 -16.79 5.00
CA THR A 22 5.88 -17.09 6.17
C THR A 22 4.46 -16.61 5.97
N ALA A 23 4.30 -15.43 5.40
CA ALA A 23 2.98 -14.91 5.07
C ALA A 23 2.24 -15.81 4.07
N LEU A 24 2.92 -16.33 3.05
CA LEU A 24 2.32 -17.26 2.11
C LEU A 24 1.87 -18.56 2.80
N ILE A 25 2.67 -19.11 3.72
CA ILE A 25 2.29 -20.29 4.51
C ILE A 25 1.07 -19.96 5.38
N SER A 26 1.05 -18.82 6.07
CA SER A 26 -0.10 -18.39 6.87
C SER A 26 -1.37 -18.23 6.01
N LYS A 27 -1.24 -17.73 4.78
CA LYS A 27 -2.34 -17.62 3.80
C LYS A 27 -2.88 -19.01 3.41
N GLU A 28 -2.00 -19.98 3.18
CA GLU A 28 -2.38 -21.38 2.84
C GLU A 28 -3.13 -22.09 3.97
N ILE A 29 -2.73 -21.86 5.23
CA ILE A 29 -3.43 -22.40 6.40
C ILE A 29 -4.62 -21.53 6.84
N ARG A 30 -5.01 -20.56 5.99
CA ARG A 30 -6.14 -19.64 6.18
C ARG A 30 -6.04 -18.72 7.42
N ASN A 31 -4.85 -18.51 7.94
CA ASN A 31 -4.61 -17.49 8.95
C ASN A 31 -4.33 -16.14 8.29
N ILE A 32 -5.40 -15.51 7.79
CA ILE A 32 -5.32 -14.29 6.95
C ILE A 32 -4.79 -13.10 7.75
N GLU A 33 -5.12 -13.00 9.04
CA GLU A 33 -4.63 -11.94 9.92
C GLU A 33 -3.10 -12.00 10.04
N GLU A 34 -2.57 -13.18 10.34
CA GLU A 34 -1.14 -13.40 10.47
C GLU A 34 -0.41 -13.21 9.13
N ALA A 35 -1.01 -13.69 8.03
CA ALA A 35 -0.49 -13.48 6.68
C ALA A 35 -0.31 -11.98 6.36
N ALA A 36 -1.34 -11.16 6.61
CA ALA A 36 -1.26 -9.73 6.40
C ALA A 36 -0.19 -9.07 7.28
N GLN A 37 -0.06 -9.50 8.55
CA GLN A 37 0.97 -8.99 9.46
C GLN A 37 2.38 -9.28 8.94
N TYR A 38 2.64 -10.50 8.48
CA TYR A 38 3.95 -10.86 7.92
C TYR A 38 4.22 -10.15 6.58
N LEU A 39 3.21 -9.95 5.73
CA LEU A 39 3.36 -9.16 4.49
C LEU A 39 3.75 -7.72 4.79
N LEU A 40 3.13 -7.07 5.78
CA LEU A 40 3.48 -5.70 6.18
C LEU A 40 4.93 -5.62 6.69
N LYS A 41 5.37 -6.58 7.52
CA LYS A 41 6.78 -6.67 7.97
C LYS A 41 7.73 -6.93 6.80
N ALA A 42 7.38 -7.86 5.92
CA ALA A 42 8.18 -8.18 4.73
C ALA A 42 8.40 -6.95 3.85
N ARG A 43 7.37 -6.11 3.67
CA ARG A 43 7.46 -4.88 2.88
C ARG A 43 8.45 -3.88 3.47
N ASP A 44 8.41 -3.63 4.77
CA ASP A 44 9.36 -2.72 5.42
C ASP A 44 10.82 -3.14 5.19
N PHE A 45 11.10 -4.43 5.20
CA PHE A 45 12.44 -4.94 4.93
C PHE A 45 12.78 -4.96 3.42
N ALA A 46 11.81 -5.22 2.55
CA ALA A 46 12.00 -5.15 1.10
C ALA A 46 12.32 -3.73 0.64
N GLU A 47 11.63 -2.72 1.18
CA GLU A 47 11.94 -1.31 0.95
C GLU A 47 13.36 -0.94 1.40
N LYS A 48 13.78 -1.37 2.60
CA LYS A 48 15.15 -1.16 3.11
C LYS A 48 16.22 -1.82 2.24
N ALA A 49 15.88 -2.95 1.63
CA ALA A 49 16.77 -3.70 0.73
C ALA A 49 16.73 -3.17 -0.71
N ASN A 50 15.87 -2.21 -1.04
CA ASN A 50 15.53 -1.75 -2.40
C ASN A 50 15.11 -2.92 -3.32
N ASP A 51 14.50 -3.98 -2.75
CA ASP A 51 13.95 -5.10 -3.50
C ASP A 51 12.51 -4.79 -3.93
N TYR A 52 12.40 -3.90 -4.94
CA TYR A 52 11.10 -3.42 -5.43
C TYR A 52 10.28 -4.50 -6.13
N ASN A 53 10.92 -5.55 -6.66
CA ASN A 53 10.20 -6.71 -7.19
C ASN A 53 9.48 -7.47 -6.08
N LEU A 54 10.13 -7.68 -4.94
CA LEU A 54 9.51 -8.30 -3.78
C LEU A 54 8.45 -7.37 -3.17
N ALA A 55 8.74 -6.08 -3.06
CA ALA A 55 7.78 -5.09 -2.55
C ALA A 55 6.50 -5.06 -3.39
N PHE A 56 6.62 -5.16 -4.73
CA PHE A 56 5.46 -5.30 -5.61
C PHE A 56 4.66 -6.58 -5.30
N LYS A 57 5.31 -7.75 -5.22
CA LYS A 57 4.63 -9.02 -4.92
C LYS A 57 3.86 -8.97 -3.60
N ILE A 58 4.45 -8.33 -2.60
CA ILE A 58 3.80 -8.11 -1.31
C ILE A 58 2.55 -7.24 -1.45
N SER A 59 2.63 -6.13 -2.20
CA SER A 59 1.49 -5.26 -2.44
C SER A 59 0.37 -5.98 -3.20
N HIS A 60 0.72 -6.80 -4.18
CA HIS A 60 -0.23 -7.64 -4.91
C HIS A 60 -0.97 -8.62 -3.98
N ASP A 61 -0.24 -9.35 -3.10
CA ASP A 61 -0.87 -10.25 -2.12
C ASP A 61 -1.74 -9.51 -1.10
N LEU A 62 -1.35 -8.30 -0.68
CA LEU A 62 -2.18 -7.45 0.18
C LEU A 62 -3.45 -6.97 -0.53
N CYS A 63 -3.39 -6.65 -1.82
CA CYS A 63 -4.57 -6.32 -2.62
C CYS A 63 -5.59 -7.48 -2.65
N ASP A 64 -5.11 -8.73 -2.80
CA ASP A 64 -5.95 -9.93 -2.75
C ASP A 64 -6.62 -10.07 -1.38
N ILE A 65 -5.84 -9.94 -0.29
CA ILE A 65 -6.37 -9.99 1.07
C ILE A 65 -7.43 -8.91 1.30
N TYR A 66 -7.11 -7.65 0.99
CA TYR A 66 -8.06 -6.54 1.18
C TYR A 66 -9.32 -6.68 0.34
N SER A 67 -9.19 -7.22 -0.88
CA SER A 67 -10.33 -7.49 -1.76
C SER A 67 -11.30 -8.50 -1.12
N LYS A 68 -10.77 -9.63 -0.63
CA LYS A 68 -11.55 -10.70 0.00
C LYS A 68 -12.24 -10.25 1.30
N GLN A 69 -11.66 -9.27 1.97
CA GLN A 69 -12.18 -8.70 3.22
C GLN A 69 -13.07 -7.46 3.01
N GLY A 70 -13.33 -7.05 1.77
CA GLY A 70 -14.14 -5.87 1.47
C GLY A 70 -13.49 -4.53 1.83
N LEU A 71 -12.17 -4.51 2.04
CA LEU A 71 -11.38 -3.33 2.43
C LEU A 71 -10.92 -2.54 1.20
N PHE A 72 -11.88 -2.00 0.44
CA PHE A 72 -11.62 -1.45 -0.90
C PHE A 72 -10.75 -0.20 -0.92
N ASP A 73 -10.78 0.65 0.12
CA ASP A 73 -9.90 1.82 0.20
C ASP A 73 -8.44 1.42 0.45
N TYR A 74 -8.22 0.42 1.31
CA TYR A 74 -6.90 -0.17 1.52
C TYR A 74 -6.38 -0.86 0.26
N LYS A 75 -7.24 -1.59 -0.46
CA LYS A 75 -6.91 -2.20 -1.76
C LYS A 75 -6.44 -1.16 -2.76
N LEU A 76 -7.16 -0.05 -2.94
CA LEU A 76 -6.78 1.00 -3.90
C LEU A 76 -5.44 1.64 -3.52
N THR A 77 -5.24 1.93 -2.23
CA THR A 77 -3.98 2.49 -1.73
C THR A 77 -2.81 1.54 -2.00
N GLU A 78 -3.02 0.26 -1.77
CA GLU A 78 -1.99 -0.77 -1.97
C GLU A 78 -1.71 -1.03 -3.45
N ALA A 79 -2.74 -1.02 -4.31
CA ALA A 79 -2.58 -1.14 -5.76
C ALA A 79 -1.72 0.00 -6.35
N TRP A 80 -1.91 1.25 -5.91
CA TRP A 80 -1.05 2.36 -6.30
C TRP A 80 0.38 2.20 -5.80
N ARG A 81 0.56 1.69 -4.58
CA ARG A 81 1.89 1.41 -4.04
C ARG A 81 2.59 0.32 -4.85
N GLY A 82 1.89 -0.77 -5.15
CA GLY A 82 2.37 -1.84 -6.02
C GLY A 82 2.77 -1.35 -7.40
N TYR A 83 1.94 -0.48 -8.00
CA TYR A 83 2.25 0.13 -9.30
C TYR A 83 3.56 0.94 -9.27
N ASN A 84 3.76 1.74 -8.22
CA ASN A 84 5.00 2.50 -8.06
C ASN A 84 6.23 1.57 -7.94
N TYR A 85 6.14 0.48 -7.17
CA TYR A 85 7.24 -0.50 -7.09
C TYR A 85 7.50 -1.18 -8.42
N ALA A 86 6.46 -1.57 -9.16
CA ALA A 86 6.59 -2.18 -10.48
C ALA A 86 7.26 -1.23 -11.48
N GLN A 87 6.94 0.06 -11.45
CA GLN A 87 7.59 1.08 -12.29
C GLN A 87 9.08 1.24 -11.94
N ILE A 88 9.43 1.26 -10.66
CA ILE A 88 10.83 1.36 -10.22
C ILE A 88 11.63 0.11 -10.62
N SER A 89 11.04 -1.08 -10.48
CA SER A 89 11.68 -2.35 -10.83
C SER A 89 11.87 -2.55 -12.32
N LYS A 90 11.06 -1.86 -13.15
CA LYS A 90 11.02 -1.98 -14.62
C LYS A 90 10.72 -3.41 -15.12
N ASP A 91 10.16 -4.27 -14.27
CA ASP A 91 9.77 -5.61 -14.65
C ASP A 91 8.39 -5.59 -15.33
N SER A 92 8.37 -5.96 -16.62
CA SER A 92 7.15 -5.88 -17.42
C SER A 92 6.02 -6.77 -16.90
N LEU A 93 6.35 -7.90 -16.28
CA LEU A 93 5.34 -8.78 -15.69
C LEU A 93 4.72 -8.14 -14.45
N SER A 94 5.54 -7.54 -13.59
CA SER A 94 5.07 -6.78 -12.43
C SER A 94 4.23 -5.58 -12.84
N ILE A 95 4.61 -4.89 -13.93
CA ILE A 95 3.83 -3.75 -14.47
C ILE A 95 2.45 -4.23 -14.96
N TYR A 96 2.39 -5.38 -15.64
CA TYR A 96 1.12 -5.96 -16.08
C TYR A 96 0.19 -6.23 -14.88
N TYR A 97 0.67 -6.96 -13.88
CA TYR A 97 -0.16 -7.28 -12.70
C TYR A 97 -0.53 -6.03 -11.89
N ALA A 98 0.37 -5.04 -11.77
CA ALA A 98 0.07 -3.79 -11.07
C ALA A 98 -1.02 -2.96 -11.76
N LEU A 99 -1.02 -2.93 -13.10
CA LEU A 99 -2.09 -2.30 -13.87
C LEU A 99 -3.43 -3.04 -13.71
N ALA A 100 -3.41 -4.38 -13.71
CA ALA A 100 -4.60 -5.18 -13.44
C ALA A 100 -5.14 -4.93 -12.02
N ASP A 101 -4.26 -4.88 -10.99
CA ASP A 101 -4.65 -4.57 -9.61
C ASP A 101 -5.31 -3.18 -9.48
N LEU A 102 -4.80 -2.17 -10.20
CA LEU A 102 -5.42 -0.85 -10.27
C LEU A 102 -6.79 -0.92 -10.94
N GLY A 103 -6.91 -1.61 -12.07
CA GLY A 103 -8.19 -1.84 -12.76
C GLY A 103 -9.21 -2.49 -11.82
N HIS A 104 -8.83 -3.56 -11.12
CA HIS A 104 -9.68 -4.22 -10.14
C HIS A 104 -10.03 -3.33 -8.94
N ALA A 105 -9.08 -2.52 -8.46
CA ALA A 105 -9.34 -1.61 -7.35
C ALA A 105 -10.35 -0.51 -7.74
N TYR A 106 -10.23 0.05 -8.93
CA TYR A 106 -11.20 1.02 -9.46
C TYR A 106 -12.56 0.39 -9.76
N SER A 107 -12.59 -0.84 -10.28
CA SER A 107 -13.83 -1.59 -10.50
C SER A 107 -14.61 -1.81 -9.20
N THR A 108 -13.93 -2.16 -8.11
CA THR A 108 -14.59 -2.34 -6.79
C THR A 108 -15.13 -1.03 -6.20
N LYS A 109 -14.69 0.12 -6.70
CA LYS A 109 -15.21 1.45 -6.35
C LYS A 109 -16.22 1.99 -7.37
N GLU A 110 -16.70 1.14 -8.28
CA GLU A 110 -17.66 1.48 -9.35
C GLU A 110 -17.15 2.56 -10.33
N GLN A 111 -15.84 2.80 -10.36
CA GLN A 111 -15.19 3.74 -11.28
C GLN A 111 -14.80 3.02 -12.57
N ILE A 112 -15.80 2.63 -13.37
CA ILE A 112 -15.65 1.66 -14.46
C ILE A 112 -14.76 2.21 -15.60
N ASP A 113 -14.85 3.49 -15.94
CA ASP A 113 -13.99 4.09 -16.98
C ASP A 113 -12.51 4.08 -16.56
N SER A 114 -12.22 4.33 -15.29
CA SER A 114 -10.86 4.21 -14.76
C SER A 114 -10.39 2.75 -14.78
N ALA A 115 -11.25 1.81 -14.42
CA ALA A 115 -10.93 0.39 -14.49
C ALA A 115 -10.58 -0.05 -15.91
N LEU A 116 -11.42 0.30 -16.91
CA LEU A 116 -11.17 0.05 -18.34
C LEU A 116 -9.83 0.61 -18.79
N TYR A 117 -9.53 1.86 -18.45
CA TYR A 117 -8.26 2.49 -18.81
C TYR A 117 -7.05 1.67 -18.34
N PHE A 118 -7.07 1.14 -17.12
CA PHE A 118 -5.97 0.35 -16.61
C PHE A 118 -5.94 -1.07 -17.21
N PHE A 119 -7.08 -1.72 -17.41
CA PHE A 119 -7.15 -3.02 -18.06
C PHE A 119 -6.70 -2.97 -19.52
N GLU A 120 -7.11 -1.95 -20.27
CA GLU A 120 -6.67 -1.74 -21.67
C GLU A 120 -5.17 -1.47 -21.77
N LYS A 121 -4.57 -0.81 -20.76
CA LYS A 121 -3.11 -0.66 -20.67
C LYS A 121 -2.40 -1.97 -20.30
N ALA A 122 -3.01 -2.81 -19.46
CA ALA A 122 -2.46 -4.09 -19.05
C ALA A 122 -2.45 -5.11 -20.20
N PHE A 123 -3.50 -5.13 -21.02
CA PHE A 123 -3.72 -6.16 -22.04
C PHE A 123 -2.55 -6.34 -23.05
N PRO A 124 -2.01 -5.29 -23.73
CA PRO A 124 -0.90 -5.46 -24.65
C PRO A 124 0.40 -5.94 -23.97
N ILE A 125 0.57 -5.62 -22.69
CA ILE A 125 1.70 -6.12 -21.91
C ILE A 125 1.50 -7.61 -21.64
N ALA A 126 0.29 -8.03 -21.22
CA ALA A 126 -0.05 -9.44 -21.01
C ALA A 126 0.24 -10.29 -22.23
N GLN A 127 -0.22 -9.86 -23.43
CA GLN A 127 0.03 -10.55 -24.68
C GLN A 127 1.52 -10.80 -24.95
N LYS A 128 2.36 -9.84 -24.60
CA LYS A 128 3.80 -9.88 -24.86
C LYS A 128 4.57 -10.70 -23.84
N VAL A 129 4.30 -10.51 -22.54
CA VAL A 129 5.15 -11.06 -21.46
C VAL A 129 4.56 -12.30 -20.81
N HIS A 130 3.25 -12.48 -20.88
CA HIS A 130 2.53 -13.61 -20.28
C HIS A 130 1.36 -14.07 -21.16
N PRO A 131 1.63 -14.69 -22.33
CA PRO A 131 0.58 -15.06 -23.28
C PRO A 131 -0.55 -15.91 -22.70
N LYS A 132 -0.28 -16.71 -21.66
CA LYS A 132 -1.30 -17.48 -20.93
C LYS A 132 -2.29 -16.62 -20.16
N ALA A 133 -1.90 -15.39 -19.77
CA ALA A 133 -2.78 -14.43 -19.09
C ALA A 133 -3.62 -13.58 -20.08
N THR A 134 -3.48 -13.76 -21.39
CA THR A 134 -4.21 -12.98 -22.40
C THR A 134 -5.73 -13.12 -22.22
N SER A 135 -6.21 -14.35 -22.03
CA SER A 135 -7.63 -14.63 -21.79
C SER A 135 -8.13 -13.97 -20.51
N SER A 136 -7.35 -14.04 -19.42
CA SER A 136 -7.68 -13.38 -18.15
C SER A 136 -7.75 -11.87 -18.30
N ALA A 137 -6.79 -11.25 -18.99
CA ALA A 137 -6.80 -9.81 -19.25
C ALA A 137 -8.01 -9.36 -20.10
N LEU A 138 -8.42 -10.19 -21.08
CA LEU A 138 -9.66 -9.95 -21.83
C LEU A 138 -10.90 -10.10 -20.93
N ASN A 139 -10.89 -11.03 -19.99
CA ASN A 139 -12.00 -11.19 -19.05
C ASN A 139 -12.15 -9.98 -18.13
N ASP A 140 -11.06 -9.37 -17.68
CA ASP A 140 -11.09 -8.14 -16.89
C ASP A 140 -11.77 -7.00 -17.67
N ILE A 141 -11.42 -6.84 -18.96
CA ILE A 141 -12.05 -5.86 -19.84
C ILE A 141 -13.54 -6.22 -20.07
N CYS A 142 -13.83 -7.51 -20.26
CA CYS A 142 -15.20 -7.98 -20.46
C CYS A 142 -16.10 -7.67 -19.24
N TYR A 143 -15.62 -7.94 -18.02
CA TYR A 143 -16.34 -7.58 -16.79
C TYR A 143 -16.56 -6.07 -16.65
N ALA A 144 -15.58 -5.27 -17.03
CA ALA A 144 -15.75 -3.82 -17.02
C ALA A 144 -16.85 -3.35 -18.00
N TYR A 145 -16.95 -3.95 -19.20
CA TYR A 145 -18.06 -3.68 -20.12
C TYR A 145 -19.42 -4.18 -19.61
N ILE A 146 -19.46 -5.33 -18.92
CA ILE A 146 -20.67 -5.81 -18.25
C ILE A 146 -21.14 -4.79 -17.20
N ASN A 147 -20.23 -4.31 -16.35
CA ASN A 147 -20.53 -3.29 -15.33
C ASN A 147 -20.99 -1.97 -15.96
N LYS A 148 -20.50 -1.65 -17.15
CA LYS A 148 -20.94 -0.50 -17.95
C LYS A 148 -22.28 -0.74 -18.66
N LYS A 149 -22.80 -1.97 -18.63
CA LYS A 149 -23.98 -2.45 -19.35
C LYS A 149 -23.85 -2.39 -20.88
N ASP A 150 -22.61 -2.34 -21.40
CA ASP A 150 -22.32 -2.48 -22.82
C ASP A 150 -22.15 -3.98 -23.17
N TYR A 151 -23.26 -4.68 -23.26
CA TYR A 151 -23.28 -6.13 -23.48
C TYR A 151 -22.81 -6.53 -24.89
N ILE A 152 -22.87 -5.62 -25.86
CA ILE A 152 -22.37 -5.86 -27.23
C ILE A 152 -20.83 -5.97 -27.19
N SER A 153 -20.18 -4.98 -26.61
CA SER A 153 -18.71 -5.00 -26.42
C SER A 153 -18.29 -6.16 -25.50
N ALA A 154 -19.02 -6.41 -24.42
CA ALA A 154 -18.76 -7.52 -23.52
C ALA A 154 -18.79 -8.87 -24.24
N LEU A 155 -19.83 -9.16 -25.07
CA LEU A 155 -19.92 -10.41 -25.84
C LEU A 155 -18.77 -10.56 -26.85
N LYS A 156 -18.38 -9.47 -27.53
CA LYS A 156 -17.27 -9.47 -28.46
C LYS A 156 -15.97 -9.86 -27.74
N ILE A 157 -15.62 -9.17 -26.67
CA ILE A 157 -14.41 -9.42 -25.88
C ILE A 157 -14.43 -10.83 -25.26
N CYS A 158 -15.57 -11.27 -24.72
CA CYS A 158 -15.71 -12.63 -24.17
C CYS A 158 -15.47 -13.73 -25.25
N ASN A 159 -15.96 -13.54 -26.47
CA ASN A 159 -15.70 -14.47 -27.56
C ASN A 159 -14.21 -14.48 -27.94
N GLU A 160 -13.53 -13.35 -27.94
CA GLU A 160 -12.07 -13.25 -28.14
C GLU A 160 -11.32 -14.00 -27.03
N ALA A 161 -11.71 -13.84 -25.75
CA ALA A 161 -11.14 -14.57 -24.63
C ALA A 161 -11.29 -16.09 -24.79
N ILE A 162 -12.47 -16.58 -25.18
CA ILE A 162 -12.73 -18.01 -25.43
C ILE A 162 -11.87 -18.52 -26.61
N ALA A 163 -11.69 -17.72 -27.66
CA ALA A 163 -10.88 -18.10 -28.82
C ALA A 163 -9.38 -18.16 -28.52
N CYS A 164 -8.88 -17.31 -27.62
CA CYS A 164 -7.49 -17.33 -27.17
C CYS A 164 -7.16 -18.52 -26.26
N GLU A 165 -8.19 -19.14 -25.68
CA GLU A 165 -8.00 -20.15 -24.63
C GLU A 165 -7.81 -21.54 -25.24
N LYS A 166 -6.63 -22.11 -24.99
CA LYS A 166 -6.30 -23.47 -25.42
C LYS A 166 -6.55 -24.51 -24.30
N ASP A 167 -6.56 -24.05 -23.04
CA ASP A 167 -6.75 -24.92 -21.88
C ASP A 167 -8.22 -25.02 -21.49
N SER A 168 -8.65 -26.21 -21.07
CA SER A 168 -10.05 -26.45 -20.71
C SER A 168 -10.46 -25.73 -19.42
N ILE A 169 -9.53 -25.54 -18.48
CA ILE A 169 -9.84 -24.95 -17.16
C ILE A 169 -10.24 -23.49 -17.27
N ASP A 170 -9.46 -22.67 -17.98
CA ASP A 170 -9.74 -21.25 -18.13
C ASP A 170 -10.94 -21.00 -19.05
N ARG A 171 -11.20 -21.90 -19.99
CA ARG A 171 -12.40 -21.85 -20.84
C ARG A 171 -13.69 -21.92 -20.04
N TYR A 172 -13.72 -22.66 -18.94
CA TYR A 172 -14.90 -22.75 -18.07
C TYR A 172 -15.19 -21.42 -17.36
N ASN A 173 -14.16 -20.65 -16.98
CA ASN A 173 -14.32 -19.30 -16.43
C ASN A 173 -14.96 -18.36 -17.47
N ASN A 174 -14.51 -18.47 -18.73
CA ASN A 174 -15.07 -17.67 -19.83
C ASN A 174 -16.55 -18.02 -20.08
N TYR A 175 -16.95 -19.27 -19.87
CA TYR A 175 -18.38 -19.66 -19.94
C TYR A 175 -19.22 -19.03 -18.82
N ILE A 176 -18.67 -18.87 -17.60
CA ILE A 176 -19.37 -18.11 -16.53
C ILE A 176 -19.64 -16.69 -17.01
N ILE A 177 -18.62 -16.00 -17.51
CA ILE A 177 -18.75 -14.62 -17.98
C ILE A 177 -19.82 -14.52 -19.07
N LYS A 178 -19.77 -15.43 -20.03
CA LYS A 178 -20.76 -15.47 -21.10
C LYS A 178 -22.19 -15.77 -20.61
N GLY A 179 -22.31 -16.65 -19.60
CA GLY A 179 -23.57 -16.91 -18.91
C GLY A 179 -24.13 -15.68 -18.23
N VAL A 180 -23.27 -14.92 -17.52
CA VAL A 180 -23.66 -13.65 -16.88
C VAL A 180 -24.17 -12.65 -17.89
N ILE A 181 -23.48 -12.46 -19.03
CA ILE A 181 -23.95 -11.55 -20.08
C ILE A 181 -25.34 -11.95 -20.56
N PHE A 182 -25.58 -13.24 -20.85
CA PHE A 182 -26.87 -13.73 -21.26
C PHE A 182 -27.97 -13.60 -20.19
N GLN A 183 -27.60 -13.77 -18.92
CA GLN A 183 -28.53 -13.54 -17.79
C GLN A 183 -28.94 -12.07 -17.71
N ASP A 184 -27.99 -11.14 -17.85
CA ASP A 184 -28.25 -9.69 -17.77
C ASP A 184 -29.14 -9.19 -18.92
N ILE A 185 -28.99 -9.76 -20.10
CA ILE A 185 -29.91 -9.48 -21.23
C ILE A 185 -31.16 -10.39 -21.26
N GLN A 186 -31.43 -11.10 -20.18
CA GLN A 186 -32.61 -11.96 -19.94
C GLN A 186 -32.76 -13.14 -20.93
N GLN A 187 -31.68 -13.55 -21.58
CA GLN A 187 -31.64 -14.75 -22.42
C GLN A 187 -31.34 -15.98 -21.55
N TYR A 188 -32.28 -16.35 -20.67
CA TYR A 188 -32.07 -17.35 -19.63
C TYR A 188 -31.68 -18.75 -20.13
N ASP A 189 -32.21 -19.19 -21.29
CA ASP A 189 -31.88 -20.52 -21.82
C ASP A 189 -30.39 -20.57 -22.30
N SER A 190 -29.91 -19.50 -22.90
CA SER A 190 -28.48 -19.38 -23.23
C SER A 190 -27.61 -19.28 -21.96
N ALA A 191 -28.04 -18.54 -20.96
CA ALA A 191 -27.33 -18.45 -19.68
C ALA A 191 -27.23 -19.82 -19.00
N ILE A 192 -28.35 -20.58 -18.90
CA ILE A 192 -28.38 -21.95 -18.36
C ILE A 192 -27.39 -22.86 -19.10
N HIS A 193 -27.36 -22.78 -20.43
CA HIS A 193 -26.44 -23.56 -21.22
C HIS A 193 -24.97 -23.30 -20.82
N TYR A 194 -24.55 -22.04 -20.76
CA TYR A 194 -23.16 -21.69 -20.42
C TYR A 194 -22.80 -21.97 -18.95
N PHE A 195 -23.70 -21.72 -17.99
CA PHE A 195 -23.46 -22.10 -16.60
C PHE A 195 -23.40 -23.61 -16.40
N THR A 196 -24.21 -24.39 -17.14
CA THR A 196 -24.13 -25.86 -17.11
C THR A 196 -22.80 -26.36 -17.72
N LEU A 197 -22.29 -25.72 -18.76
CA LEU A 197 -20.96 -26.02 -19.26
C LEU A 197 -19.90 -25.72 -18.20
N SER A 198 -19.97 -24.58 -17.56
CA SER A 198 -19.01 -24.18 -16.54
C SER A 198 -19.06 -25.04 -15.27
N SER A 199 -20.25 -25.54 -14.86
CA SER A 199 -20.38 -26.39 -13.67
C SER A 199 -19.63 -27.75 -13.79
N LYS A 200 -19.16 -28.11 -14.98
CA LYS A 200 -18.30 -29.27 -15.21
C LYS A 200 -16.85 -29.04 -14.85
N ASN A 201 -16.48 -27.80 -14.46
CA ASN A 201 -15.14 -27.46 -14.02
C ASN A 201 -14.73 -28.23 -12.77
N GLN A 202 -13.48 -28.67 -12.72
CA GLN A 202 -12.90 -29.30 -11.53
C GLN A 202 -12.63 -28.26 -10.41
N TYR A 203 -12.56 -26.97 -10.74
CA TYR A 203 -12.28 -25.91 -9.79
C TYR A 203 -13.56 -25.63 -8.96
N ILE A 204 -13.48 -25.90 -7.65
CA ILE A 204 -14.61 -25.83 -6.73
C ILE A 204 -15.30 -24.47 -6.73
N TYR A 205 -14.53 -23.38 -6.85
CA TYR A 205 -15.07 -22.00 -6.90
C TYR A 205 -15.91 -21.75 -8.16
N ALA A 206 -15.38 -22.10 -9.34
CA ALA A 206 -16.12 -21.93 -10.59
C ALA A 206 -17.38 -22.80 -10.63
N LYS A 207 -17.27 -24.00 -10.09
CA LYS A 207 -18.41 -24.92 -9.94
C LYS A 207 -19.47 -24.37 -9.01
N ALA A 208 -19.08 -23.89 -7.82
CA ALA A 208 -19.98 -23.25 -6.86
C ALA A 208 -20.69 -22.04 -7.47
N LEU A 209 -19.94 -21.16 -8.11
CA LEU A 209 -20.47 -19.97 -8.77
C LEU A 209 -21.47 -20.31 -9.86
N SER A 210 -21.20 -21.36 -10.67
CA SER A 210 -22.12 -21.81 -11.70
C SER A 210 -23.45 -22.31 -11.11
N TYR A 211 -23.41 -23.04 -10.00
CA TYR A 211 -24.61 -23.49 -9.33
C TYR A 211 -25.40 -22.34 -8.69
N SER A 212 -24.74 -21.33 -8.15
CA SER A 212 -25.39 -20.11 -7.67
C SER A 212 -26.19 -19.45 -8.78
N TYR A 213 -25.59 -19.20 -9.93
CA TYR A 213 -26.26 -18.58 -11.08
C TYR A 213 -27.40 -19.47 -11.65
N LEU A 214 -27.22 -20.79 -11.71
CA LEU A 214 -28.29 -21.68 -12.10
C LEU A 214 -29.50 -21.60 -11.15
N GLY A 215 -29.22 -21.57 -9.84
CA GLY A 215 -30.25 -21.38 -8.84
C GLY A 215 -31.04 -20.10 -9.04
N GLU A 216 -30.36 -18.97 -9.22
CA GLU A 216 -31.00 -17.67 -9.46
C GLU A 216 -31.88 -17.65 -10.73
N ILE A 217 -31.37 -18.26 -11.84
CA ILE A 217 -32.14 -18.27 -13.08
C ILE A 217 -33.40 -19.15 -12.95
N TYR A 218 -33.29 -20.34 -12.31
CA TYR A 218 -34.47 -21.20 -12.13
C TYR A 218 -35.47 -20.59 -11.18
N GLU A 219 -35.03 -19.79 -10.19
CA GLU A 219 -35.93 -19.00 -9.35
C GLU A 219 -36.69 -17.95 -10.20
N LYS A 220 -35.97 -17.15 -11.02
CA LYS A 220 -36.56 -16.16 -11.95
C LYS A 220 -37.52 -16.79 -12.96
N LYS A 221 -37.30 -18.04 -13.37
CA LYS A 221 -38.21 -18.81 -14.23
C LYS A 221 -39.36 -19.44 -13.48
N GLY A 222 -39.49 -19.27 -12.15
CA GLY A 222 -40.51 -19.84 -11.29
C GLY A 222 -40.37 -21.33 -11.02
N ASN A 223 -39.25 -21.96 -11.37
CA ASN A 223 -39.00 -23.38 -11.10
C ASN A 223 -38.31 -23.55 -9.74
N ILE A 224 -39.07 -23.39 -8.68
CA ILE A 224 -38.55 -23.36 -7.30
C ILE A 224 -37.84 -24.66 -6.91
N LEU A 225 -38.31 -25.82 -7.39
CA LEU A 225 -37.69 -27.12 -7.05
C LEU A 225 -36.27 -27.22 -7.57
N LYS A 226 -36.06 -26.85 -8.84
CA LYS A 226 -34.69 -26.80 -9.42
C LYS A 226 -33.83 -25.73 -8.80
N ALA A 227 -34.41 -24.57 -8.51
CA ALA A 227 -33.67 -23.51 -7.82
C ALA A 227 -33.14 -23.98 -6.48
N LEU A 228 -33.95 -24.64 -5.65
CA LEU A 228 -33.53 -25.19 -4.36
C LEU A 228 -32.46 -26.27 -4.49
N GLU A 229 -32.52 -27.15 -5.50
CA GLU A 229 -31.50 -28.15 -5.78
C GLU A 229 -30.12 -27.51 -6.03
N PHE A 230 -30.10 -26.52 -6.89
CA PHE A 230 -28.85 -25.82 -7.23
C PHE A 230 -28.31 -24.96 -6.08
N ILE A 231 -29.19 -24.26 -5.36
CA ILE A 231 -28.81 -23.44 -4.19
C ILE A 231 -28.20 -24.36 -3.10
N LYS A 232 -28.87 -25.50 -2.80
CA LYS A 232 -28.32 -26.45 -1.83
C LYS A 232 -26.92 -26.97 -2.23
N THR A 233 -26.73 -27.25 -3.51
CA THR A 233 -25.43 -27.70 -4.03
C THR A 233 -24.37 -26.57 -3.89
N TYR A 234 -24.75 -25.33 -4.18
CA TYR A 234 -23.90 -24.17 -3.98
C TYR A 234 -23.51 -24.00 -2.49
N GLU A 235 -24.47 -24.09 -1.56
CA GLU A 235 -24.21 -23.96 -0.12
C GLU A 235 -23.21 -25.00 0.38
N LEU A 236 -23.38 -26.27 -0.02
CA LEU A 236 -22.43 -27.33 0.35
C LEU A 236 -21.00 -27.04 -0.15
N LEU A 237 -20.88 -26.47 -1.35
CA LEU A 237 -19.58 -26.08 -1.89
C LEU A 237 -19.02 -24.82 -1.20
N ARG A 238 -19.88 -23.83 -0.93
CA ARG A 238 -19.51 -22.58 -0.25
C ARG A 238 -18.94 -22.84 1.14
N ASP A 239 -19.60 -23.67 1.94
CA ASP A 239 -19.16 -23.99 3.31
C ASP A 239 -17.73 -24.57 3.33
N SER A 240 -17.31 -25.21 2.23
CA SER A 240 -15.96 -25.75 2.10
C SER A 240 -14.91 -24.71 1.67
N ILE A 241 -15.33 -23.54 1.17
CA ILE A 241 -14.46 -22.49 0.63
C ILE A 241 -14.55 -21.16 1.40
N GLU A 242 -15.50 -21.06 2.33
CA GLU A 242 -15.74 -19.81 3.06
C GLU A 242 -14.58 -19.47 3.99
N ASP A 243 -13.98 -18.31 3.77
CA ASP A 243 -13.04 -17.72 4.71
C ASP A 243 -13.82 -16.99 5.79
N GLN A 244 -13.41 -17.16 7.05
CA GLN A 244 -14.00 -16.43 8.17
C GLN A 244 -13.85 -14.93 7.92
N ASN A 245 -14.89 -14.17 8.23
CA ASN A 245 -14.86 -12.72 8.11
C ASN A 245 -13.91 -12.10 9.14
N GLN A 246 -12.66 -11.89 8.74
CA GLN A 246 -11.59 -11.34 9.58
C GLN A 246 -11.29 -9.87 9.26
N SER A 247 -12.16 -9.20 8.50
CA SER A 247 -11.94 -7.81 8.07
C SER A 247 -11.64 -6.85 9.23
N VAL A 248 -12.39 -6.98 10.33
CA VAL A 248 -12.19 -6.15 11.53
C VAL A 248 -10.84 -6.41 12.19
N ALA A 249 -10.42 -7.68 12.27
CA ALA A 249 -9.13 -8.07 12.82
C ALA A 249 -7.97 -7.52 12.00
N ILE A 250 -8.07 -7.58 10.66
CA ILE A 250 -7.06 -7.05 9.74
C ILE A 250 -6.95 -5.52 9.85
N ILE A 251 -8.08 -4.79 9.92
CA ILE A 251 -8.06 -3.33 10.14
C ILE A 251 -7.38 -3.00 11.47
N LYS A 252 -7.77 -3.68 12.54
CA LYS A 252 -7.17 -3.47 13.87
C LYS A 252 -5.66 -3.70 13.85
N MET A 253 -5.22 -4.78 13.22
CA MET A 253 -3.80 -5.12 13.09
C MET A 253 -3.04 -4.09 12.28
N GLN A 254 -3.59 -3.63 11.15
CA GLN A 254 -2.96 -2.59 10.33
C GLN A 254 -2.83 -1.29 11.10
N ASN A 255 -3.87 -0.89 11.85
CA ASN A 255 -3.83 0.28 12.72
C ASN A 255 -2.77 0.14 13.83
N LEU A 256 -2.67 -1.03 14.45
CA LEU A 256 -1.62 -1.31 15.45
C LEU A 256 -0.23 -1.19 14.84
N PHE A 257 0.01 -1.79 13.69
CA PHE A 257 1.30 -1.72 12.98
C PHE A 257 1.68 -0.27 12.61
N GLN A 258 0.72 0.50 12.08
CA GLN A 258 0.93 1.92 11.78
C GLN A 258 1.23 2.73 13.04
N ASN A 259 0.50 2.48 14.13
CA ASN A 259 0.72 3.14 15.41
C ASN A 259 2.10 2.81 16.00
N GLU A 260 2.54 1.55 15.97
CA GLU A 260 3.89 1.16 16.39
C GLU A 260 4.98 1.87 15.60
N LYS A 261 4.81 1.95 14.26
CA LYS A 261 5.73 2.68 13.37
C LYS A 261 5.77 4.17 13.69
N LEU A 262 4.59 4.75 13.93
CA LEU A 262 4.47 6.17 14.31
C LEU A 262 5.13 6.45 15.67
N GLN A 263 4.90 5.58 16.66
CA GLN A 263 5.52 5.70 17.98
C GLN A 263 7.06 5.59 17.89
N LYS A 264 7.57 4.65 17.07
CA LYS A 264 9.02 4.52 16.85
C LYS A 264 9.60 5.77 16.24
N ASN A 265 8.97 6.31 15.19
CA ASN A 265 9.39 7.55 14.53
C ASN A 265 9.34 8.74 15.48
N ASN A 266 8.27 8.86 16.28
CA ASN A 266 8.13 9.93 17.28
C ASN A 266 9.22 9.83 18.36
N LYS A 267 9.57 8.62 18.81
CA LYS A 267 10.65 8.40 19.79
C LYS A 267 12.03 8.77 19.22
N GLU A 268 12.28 8.46 17.95
CA GLU A 268 13.51 8.87 17.25
C GLU A 268 13.56 10.40 17.07
N LEU A 269 12.42 11.01 16.71
CA LEU A 269 12.30 12.45 16.56
C LEU A 269 12.49 13.18 17.90
N SER A 270 11.89 12.66 18.97
CA SER A 270 12.06 13.20 20.33
C SER A 270 13.53 13.18 20.76
N LYS A 271 14.25 12.08 20.52
CA LYS A 271 15.70 12.02 20.80
C LYS A 271 16.49 13.07 20.03
N LYS A 272 16.22 13.22 18.72
CA LYS A 272 16.87 14.25 17.91
C LYS A 272 16.55 15.66 18.41
N MET A 273 15.32 15.92 18.85
CA MET A 273 14.92 17.19 19.44
C MET A 273 15.66 17.49 20.75
N GLU A 274 15.85 16.48 21.61
CA GLU A 274 16.63 16.61 22.84
C GLU A 274 18.10 16.92 22.54
N GLU A 275 18.71 16.25 21.56
CA GLU A 275 20.08 16.50 21.12
C GLU A 275 20.25 17.92 20.58
N ILE A 276 19.33 18.38 19.72
CA ILE A 276 19.33 19.74 19.18
C ILE A 276 19.14 20.78 20.31
N SER A 277 18.20 20.55 21.22
CA SER A 277 17.96 21.41 22.38
C SER A 277 19.23 21.53 23.23
N SER A 278 19.87 20.41 23.56
CA SER A 278 21.15 20.40 24.28
C SER A 278 22.25 21.21 23.57
N LEU A 279 22.35 21.07 22.24
CA LEU A 279 23.28 21.84 21.43
C LEU A 279 22.99 23.35 21.46
N VAL A 280 21.73 23.74 21.34
CA VAL A 280 21.28 25.15 21.43
C VAL A 280 21.62 25.75 22.80
N TYR A 281 21.40 24.99 23.89
CA TYR A 281 21.79 25.44 25.24
C TYR A 281 23.30 25.64 25.36
N LYS A 282 24.12 24.77 24.83
CA LYS A 282 25.59 24.90 24.84
C LYS A 282 26.05 26.12 24.05
N ILE A 283 25.49 26.34 22.86
CA ILE A 283 25.83 27.50 22.02
C ILE A 283 25.40 28.81 22.71
N SER A 284 24.21 28.88 23.28
CA SER A 284 23.73 30.07 23.98
C SER A 284 24.56 30.38 25.23
N ALA A 285 24.99 29.37 25.98
CA ALA A 285 25.88 29.53 27.12
C ALA A 285 27.26 30.10 26.72
N ILE A 286 27.83 29.61 25.61
CA ILE A 286 29.09 30.11 25.07
C ILE A 286 28.91 31.57 24.63
N ALA A 287 27.82 31.90 23.94
CA ALA A 287 27.53 33.28 23.51
C ALA A 287 27.37 34.25 24.72
N ALA A 288 26.64 33.82 25.76
CA ALA A 288 26.49 34.58 26.98
C ALA A 288 27.84 34.82 27.69
N PHE A 289 28.70 33.80 27.74
CA PHE A 289 30.03 33.92 28.32
C PHE A 289 30.93 34.87 27.53
N ALA A 290 30.88 34.85 26.21
CA ALA A 290 31.58 35.79 25.35
C ALA A 290 31.14 37.24 25.57
N LEU A 291 29.84 37.46 25.71
CA LEU A 291 29.28 38.77 26.04
C LEU A 291 29.74 39.28 27.40
N LEU A 292 29.82 38.42 28.41
CA LEU A 292 30.36 38.75 29.72
C LEU A 292 31.83 39.18 29.65
N ILE A 293 32.66 38.44 28.88
CA ILE A 293 34.08 38.76 28.69
C ILE A 293 34.23 40.11 28.00
N THR A 294 33.50 40.35 26.92
CA THR A 294 33.57 41.63 26.18
C THR A 294 33.11 42.82 27.06
N GLY A 295 32.02 42.62 27.86
CA GLY A 295 31.58 43.58 28.82
C GLY A 295 32.62 43.90 29.90
N LEU A 296 33.29 42.86 30.42
CA LEU A 296 34.36 43.01 31.42
C LEU A 296 35.58 43.77 30.81
N CYS A 297 36.00 43.39 29.60
CA CYS A 297 37.07 44.09 28.89
C CYS A 297 36.73 45.58 28.64
N TYR A 298 35.48 45.86 28.26
CA TYR A 298 35.02 47.24 28.07
C TYR A 298 35.04 48.00 29.40
N PHE A 299 34.58 47.41 30.48
CA PHE A 299 34.57 48.02 31.83
C PHE A 299 36.02 48.34 32.29
N ILE A 300 36.96 47.41 32.13
CA ILE A 300 38.35 47.61 32.48
C ILE A 300 39.00 48.73 31.66
N THR A 301 38.76 48.79 30.36
CA THR A 301 39.25 49.83 29.45
C THR A 301 38.63 51.20 29.80
N TYR A 302 37.33 51.24 30.10
CA TYR A 302 36.63 52.42 30.53
C TYR A 302 37.19 52.96 31.85
N LYS A 303 37.40 52.07 32.84
CA LYS A 303 38.00 52.45 34.15
C LYS A 303 39.40 53.04 33.98
N LYS A 304 40.26 52.38 33.19
CA LYS A 304 41.60 52.89 32.88
C LYS A 304 41.58 54.26 32.19
N LYS A 305 40.63 54.44 31.27
CA LYS A 305 40.46 55.75 30.59
C LYS A 305 40.00 56.84 31.55
N SER A 306 39.04 56.55 32.42
CA SER A 306 38.56 57.45 33.44
C SER A 306 39.63 57.83 34.46
N GLU A 307 40.46 56.91 34.90
CA GLU A 307 41.59 57.15 35.78
C GLU A 307 42.66 58.06 35.11
N ARG A 308 42.93 57.86 33.81
CA ARG A 308 43.86 58.74 33.06
C ARG A 308 43.32 60.18 32.96
N ILE A 309 42.01 60.31 32.66
CA ILE A 309 41.38 61.62 32.58
C ILE A 309 41.47 62.35 33.97
N ARG A 310 41.11 61.64 35.04
CA ARG A 310 41.24 62.21 36.40
C ARG A 310 42.65 62.61 36.76
N LYS A 311 43.67 61.84 36.31
CA LYS A 311 45.05 62.18 36.53
C LYS A 311 45.47 63.44 35.77
N GLN A 312 45.09 63.55 34.49
CA GLN A 312 45.30 64.74 33.70
C GLN A 312 44.64 66.02 34.28
N GLU A 313 43.39 65.84 34.74
CA GLU A 313 42.67 66.95 35.41
C GLU A 313 43.39 67.44 36.69
N ARG A 314 43.96 66.51 37.49
CA ARG A 314 44.76 66.91 38.68
C ARG A 314 46.05 67.58 38.29
N GLU A 315 46.73 67.09 37.26
CA GLU A 315 47.97 67.69 36.75
C GLU A 315 47.70 69.10 36.19
N ILE A 316 46.59 69.32 35.46
CA ILE A 316 46.16 70.61 34.97
C ILE A 316 45.78 71.54 36.14
N SER A 317 45.06 71.05 37.16
CA SER A 317 44.74 71.86 38.35
C SER A 317 45.98 72.27 39.07
N GLN A 318 46.95 71.38 39.32
CA GLN A 318 48.21 71.69 39.97
C GLN A 318 49.08 72.74 39.19
N ALA A 319 49.07 72.59 37.84
CA ALA A 319 49.75 73.56 37.00
C ALA A 319 49.10 74.96 37.03
N LYS A 320 47.74 75.00 37.06
CA LYS A 320 47.01 76.26 37.26
C LYS A 320 47.33 76.88 38.59
N ASP A 321 47.34 76.18 39.69
CA ASP A 321 47.65 76.66 41.03
C ASP A 321 49.08 77.20 41.10
N LYS A 322 50.06 76.55 40.46
CA LYS A 322 51.48 77.02 40.35
C LYS A 322 51.56 78.32 39.52
N LEU A 323 50.81 78.41 38.39
CA LEU A 323 50.79 79.62 37.58
C LEU A 323 50.12 80.78 38.32
N GLN A 324 49.13 80.51 39.12
CA GLN A 324 48.47 81.51 39.92
C GLN A 324 49.34 82.04 41.08
N GLN A 325 50.18 81.13 41.71
CA GLN A 325 51.12 81.54 42.67
C GLN A 325 52.29 82.38 42.08
N GLN A 326 52.79 82.08 40.88
CA GLN A 326 53.79 82.80 40.17
C GLN A 326 53.28 84.22 39.63
N ALA A 327 52.01 84.40 39.54
CA ALA A 327 51.36 85.67 39.13
C ALA A 327 51.11 86.64 40.31
N ILE A 328 51.32 86.13 41.53
CA ILE A 328 51.11 86.87 42.79
C ILE A 328 52.46 87.35 43.39
N GLU A 329 53.61 86.71 43.00
CA GLU A 329 54.93 87.16 43.26
C GLU A 329 55.38 88.22 42.20
#